data_fe21d72432d5c53341f134200668fafc
#
_entry.id   fe21d72432d5c53341f134200668fafc
#
_cell.length_a   1.000
_cell.length_b   1.000
_cell.length_c   1.000
_cell.angle_alpha   90.00
_cell.angle_beta   90.00
_cell.angle_gamma   90.00
#
_symmetry.space_group_name_H-M   'P 1'
#
loop_
_entity.id
_entity.type
_entity.pdbx_description
1 polymer ?
#
loop_
_entity_poly.entity_id
_entity_poly.type
_entity_poly.pdbx_seq_one_letter_code
_entity_poly.pdbx_strand_id
1 'polypeptide(L)'
;MSARESAQRVRSSGPMRVDRAARAPAGLSDERTPAVEVIGLRKSYGPTPVLDGIDLAVPDGSVFALLGPNGAGKTTTVEILSTLIPADAGAVRVAGRDVAAEPDAVRAAIGVTGQFSAVDGFLTGRENLLLMADLLHLGRAAGRRTADELLERFELTEAAGRPASTYSGGMKRRLDLAMTLVASPRVFFLDEPTTGLDPRSRRTMWQVVRELVAGGITVVLTTQYLDEADELADRVAVLDAGRIVAAGTPEELKRRVPGGHVRLWFADLPALDAASAAVRGADRDDQSLSLTVPGDGSVSSLRALLDQLDRAEVEVDDLAIHTPDLDDVFFAVTGTRKGGQE
;
A
#
# COMPACT_ATOMS: atom_id res chain seq x y z
N MET A 1 -12.97 79.82 -8.11
CA MET A 1 -14.08 79.26 -7.36
C MET A 1 -14.05 77.76 -7.74
N SER A 2 -13.36 76.99 -7.01
CA SER A 2 -13.71 76.04 -6.01
C SER A 2 -14.59 74.90 -6.55
N ALA A 3 -14.03 73.74 -6.78
CA ALA A 3 -14.68 72.43 -6.66
C ALA A 3 -13.62 71.39 -6.22
N ARG A 4 -13.89 70.84 -5.06
CA ARG A 4 -13.05 69.98 -4.24
C ARG A 4 -12.97 68.54 -4.76
N GLU A 5 -11.78 68.03 -4.65
CA GLU A 5 -11.36 66.61 -4.43
C GLU A 5 -12.40 65.71 -3.83
N SER A 6 -12.46 64.50 -4.41
CA SER A 6 -12.87 63.28 -3.69
C SER A 6 -11.97 62.15 -4.17
N ALA A 7 -10.86 61.96 -3.43
CA ALA A 7 -9.98 60.79 -3.59
C ALA A 7 -10.62 59.57 -2.93
N GLN A 8 -11.00 58.60 -3.72
CA GLN A 8 -11.51 57.31 -3.29
C GLN A 8 -10.32 56.38 -2.98
N ARG A 9 -10.11 56.11 -1.71
CA ARG A 9 -9.09 55.18 -1.19
C ARG A 9 -9.39 53.75 -1.68
N VAL A 10 -8.53 53.23 -2.53
CA VAL A 10 -8.43 51.80 -2.81
C VAL A 10 -7.81 51.14 -1.57
N ARG A 11 -8.59 50.35 -0.86
CA ARG A 11 -8.10 49.49 0.23
C ARG A 11 -7.35 48.31 -0.39
N SER A 12 -6.05 48.23 -0.19
CA SER A 12 -5.22 47.10 -0.44
C SER A 12 -5.62 45.97 0.51
N SER A 13 -6.22 44.92 -0.02
CA SER A 13 -6.41 43.65 0.68
C SER A 13 -5.04 42.99 0.83
N GLY A 14 -4.52 42.97 2.04
CA GLY A 14 -3.32 42.22 2.42
C GLY A 14 -3.53 40.72 2.28
N PRO A 15 -2.44 39.92 2.23
CA PRO A 15 -2.53 38.47 2.04
C PRO A 15 -3.27 37.83 3.22
N MET A 16 -4.26 37.04 2.87
CA MET A 16 -5.06 36.23 3.80
C MET A 16 -4.12 35.30 4.57
N ARG A 17 -3.95 35.55 5.87
CA ARG A 17 -3.29 34.60 6.79
C ARG A 17 -4.11 33.31 6.82
N VAL A 18 -3.56 32.28 6.24
CA VAL A 18 -4.09 30.90 6.42
C VAL A 18 -3.81 30.53 7.87
N ASP A 19 -4.88 30.36 8.63
CA ASP A 19 -4.85 29.95 10.05
C ASP A 19 -4.26 28.53 10.14
N ARG A 20 -3.11 28.42 10.82
CA ARG A 20 -2.24 27.23 10.89
C ARG A 20 -2.72 26.19 11.89
N ALA A 21 -4.01 26.15 12.15
CA ALA A 21 -4.65 25.19 13.06
C ALA A 21 -5.53 24.18 12.32
N ALA A 22 -5.01 23.53 11.25
CA ALA A 22 -5.63 22.35 10.67
C ALA A 22 -5.07 21.12 11.38
N ARG A 23 -5.97 20.34 11.98
CA ARG A 23 -5.78 19.09 12.70
C ARG A 23 -4.74 18.20 12.03
N ALA A 24 -3.67 17.86 12.78
CA ALA A 24 -2.81 16.74 12.43
C ALA A 24 -3.65 15.45 12.43
N PRO A 25 -3.47 14.55 11.45
CA PRO A 25 -4.16 13.27 11.43
C PRO A 25 -3.83 12.50 12.71
N ALA A 26 -4.87 12.03 13.41
CA ALA A 26 -4.75 11.29 14.64
C ALA A 26 -4.01 9.96 14.37
N GLY A 27 -2.84 9.78 14.96
CA GLY A 27 -2.11 8.51 14.94
C GLY A 27 -0.60 8.58 14.67
N LEU A 28 0.03 9.76 14.61
CA LEU A 28 1.48 9.88 14.42
C LEU A 28 2.15 10.31 15.73
N SER A 29 2.67 9.33 16.47
CA SER A 29 3.52 9.54 17.66
C SER A 29 5.00 9.25 17.37
N ASP A 30 5.46 9.29 16.10
CA ASP A 30 6.89 9.23 15.79
C ASP A 30 7.36 10.63 15.36
N GLU A 31 8.32 11.20 16.11
CA GLU A 31 8.84 12.58 15.94
C GLU A 31 9.66 12.78 14.65
N ARG A 32 9.72 11.78 13.76
CA ARG A 32 10.45 11.89 12.50
C ARG A 32 9.60 12.59 11.44
N THR A 33 10.21 13.48 10.69
CA THR A 33 9.57 14.12 9.52
C THR A 33 9.17 13.01 8.53
N PRO A 34 7.89 12.92 8.11
CA PRO A 34 7.46 11.88 7.18
C PRO A 34 8.18 12.02 5.83
N ALA A 35 8.48 10.88 5.20
CA ALA A 35 9.05 10.85 3.85
C ALA A 35 8.06 11.35 2.80
N VAL A 36 6.76 11.09 3.01
CA VAL A 36 5.67 11.63 2.20
C VAL A 36 4.59 12.18 3.13
N GLU A 37 4.15 13.41 2.86
CA GLU A 37 3.06 14.07 3.57
C GLU A 37 2.05 14.62 2.57
N VAL A 38 0.78 14.29 2.74
CA VAL A 38 -0.33 14.72 1.89
C VAL A 38 -1.43 15.26 2.78
N ILE A 39 -1.90 16.48 2.49
CA ILE A 39 -2.95 17.14 3.25
C ILE A 39 -4.01 17.67 2.29
N GLY A 40 -5.24 17.13 2.41
CA GLY A 40 -6.40 17.57 1.66
C GLY A 40 -6.27 17.46 0.15
N LEU A 41 -5.54 16.45 -0.36
CA LEU A 41 -5.26 16.29 -1.78
C LEU A 41 -6.54 16.03 -2.57
N ARG A 42 -6.75 16.83 -3.63
CA ARG A 42 -7.88 16.73 -4.55
C ARG A 42 -7.40 16.64 -5.99
N LYS A 43 -8.11 15.86 -6.79
CA LYS A 43 -7.91 15.74 -8.23
C LYS A 43 -9.21 15.38 -8.93
N SER A 44 -9.46 16.07 -10.05
CA SER A 44 -10.63 15.79 -10.90
C SER A 44 -10.19 15.74 -12.37
N TYR A 45 -10.87 14.95 -13.17
CA TYR A 45 -10.74 14.93 -14.61
C TYR A 45 -12.08 15.38 -15.21
N GLY A 46 -12.13 16.63 -15.67
CA GLY A 46 -13.38 17.28 -16.04
C GLY A 46 -14.35 17.34 -14.84
N PRO A 47 -15.60 16.88 -14.98
CA PRO A 47 -16.58 16.90 -13.88
C PRO A 47 -16.40 15.75 -12.87
N THR A 48 -15.52 14.79 -13.14
CA THR A 48 -15.39 13.57 -12.33
C THR A 48 -14.28 13.74 -11.27
N PRO A 49 -14.62 13.80 -9.97
CA PRO A 49 -13.63 13.77 -8.91
C PRO A 49 -13.01 12.37 -8.82
N VAL A 50 -11.68 12.30 -8.76
CA VAL A 50 -10.92 11.06 -8.59
C VAL A 50 -10.28 10.99 -7.21
N LEU A 51 -9.82 12.12 -6.67
CA LEU A 51 -9.36 12.25 -5.29
C LEU A 51 -10.13 13.38 -4.61
N ASP A 52 -10.68 13.09 -3.44
CA ASP A 52 -11.55 14.02 -2.73
C ASP A 52 -11.09 14.27 -1.29
N GLY A 53 -9.97 15.01 -1.17
CA GLY A 53 -9.46 15.46 0.12
C GLY A 53 -8.78 14.35 0.91
N ILE A 54 -7.84 13.62 0.30
CA ILE A 54 -7.08 12.59 1.00
C ILE A 54 -5.96 13.20 1.85
N ASP A 55 -5.80 12.61 3.04
CA ASP A 55 -4.70 12.89 3.96
C ASP A 55 -3.91 11.60 4.18
N LEU A 56 -2.58 11.65 4.04
CA LEU A 56 -1.70 10.52 4.38
C LEU A 56 -0.32 11.01 4.83
N ALA A 57 0.33 10.19 5.65
CA ALA A 57 1.70 10.41 6.06
C ALA A 57 2.45 9.08 6.04
N VAL A 58 3.59 9.05 5.35
CA VAL A 58 4.44 7.87 5.22
C VAL A 58 5.69 8.08 6.07
N PRO A 59 5.94 7.24 7.08
CA PRO A 59 7.17 7.31 7.87
C PRO A 59 8.41 7.07 7.01
N ASP A 60 9.52 7.74 7.34
CA ASP A 60 10.80 7.53 6.65
C ASP A 60 11.34 6.11 6.93
N GLY A 61 11.87 5.44 5.90
CA GLY A 61 12.43 4.10 6.02
C GLY A 61 11.38 3.00 6.28
N SER A 62 10.14 3.16 5.79
CA SER A 62 9.06 2.18 5.93
C SER A 62 8.47 1.76 4.60
N VAL A 63 7.69 0.67 4.63
CA VAL A 63 6.78 0.28 3.55
C VAL A 63 5.39 0.81 3.84
N PHE A 64 4.87 1.63 2.94
CA PHE A 64 3.49 2.12 2.98
C PHE A 64 2.70 1.56 1.80
N ALA A 65 1.57 0.90 2.08
CA ALA A 65 0.67 0.39 1.05
C ALA A 65 -0.56 1.28 0.89
N LEU A 66 -0.80 1.76 -0.33
CA LEU A 66 -2.06 2.36 -0.73
C LEU A 66 -2.94 1.29 -1.39
N LEU A 67 -3.82 0.70 -0.60
CA LEU A 67 -4.68 -0.42 -0.96
C LEU A 67 -6.02 0.10 -1.50
N GLY A 68 -6.57 -0.53 -2.53
CA GLY A 68 -7.90 -0.20 -3.02
C GLY A 68 -8.25 -0.85 -4.35
N PRO A 69 -9.53 -0.82 -4.75
CA PRO A 69 -9.97 -1.40 -6.01
C PRO A 69 -9.43 -0.60 -7.22
N ASN A 70 -9.61 -1.17 -8.41
CA ASN A 70 -9.31 -0.45 -9.64
C ASN A 70 -10.22 0.78 -9.77
N GLY A 71 -9.64 1.92 -10.18
CA GLY A 71 -10.35 3.19 -10.29
C GLY A 71 -10.51 3.97 -8.97
N ALA A 72 -10.02 3.47 -7.83
CA ALA A 72 -10.09 4.19 -6.55
C ALA A 72 -9.25 5.48 -6.50
N GLY A 73 -8.28 5.66 -7.42
CA GLY A 73 -7.39 6.81 -7.46
C GLY A 73 -5.94 6.52 -7.05
N LYS A 74 -5.55 5.25 -6.91
CA LYS A 74 -4.19 4.83 -6.50
C LYS A 74 -3.11 5.38 -7.43
N THR A 75 -3.19 5.07 -8.73
CA THR A 75 -2.25 5.54 -9.76
C THR A 75 -2.22 7.05 -9.83
N THR A 76 -3.39 7.71 -9.80
CA THR A 76 -3.49 9.19 -9.78
C THR A 76 -2.76 9.79 -8.58
N THR A 77 -2.85 9.14 -7.41
CA THR A 77 -2.09 9.57 -6.22
C THR A 77 -0.59 9.48 -6.48
N VAL A 78 -0.08 8.34 -6.98
CA VAL A 78 1.34 8.16 -7.30
C VAL A 78 1.80 9.15 -8.37
N GLU A 79 1.01 9.41 -9.41
CA GLU A 79 1.33 10.40 -10.45
C GLU A 79 1.51 11.81 -9.88
N ILE A 80 0.68 12.22 -8.91
CA ILE A 80 0.83 13.53 -8.24
C ILE A 80 2.08 13.54 -7.36
N LEU A 81 2.27 12.51 -6.52
CA LEU A 81 3.43 12.39 -5.63
C LEU A 81 4.75 12.37 -6.39
N SER A 82 4.76 11.82 -7.60
CA SER A 82 5.91 11.73 -8.49
C SER A 82 6.05 12.93 -9.45
N THR A 83 5.25 13.97 -9.30
CA THR A 83 5.26 15.19 -10.13
C THR A 83 4.85 15.00 -11.60
N LEU A 84 4.25 13.87 -11.95
CA LEU A 84 3.81 13.60 -13.33
C LEU A 84 2.58 14.42 -13.72
N ILE A 85 1.68 14.63 -12.76
CA ILE A 85 0.50 15.50 -12.94
C ILE A 85 0.35 16.45 -11.75
N PRO A 86 -0.22 17.65 -11.94
CA PRO A 86 -0.49 18.57 -10.84
C PRO A 86 -1.73 18.14 -10.05
N ALA A 87 -1.73 18.43 -8.75
CA ALA A 87 -2.92 18.42 -7.91
C ALA A 87 -3.84 19.61 -8.24
N ASP A 88 -5.15 19.48 -8.02
CA ASP A 88 -6.10 20.57 -8.14
C ASP A 88 -6.21 21.36 -6.83
N ALA A 89 -6.00 20.71 -5.67
CA ALA A 89 -5.94 21.32 -4.35
C ALA A 89 -5.20 20.40 -3.36
N GLY A 90 -4.85 20.98 -2.21
CA GLY A 90 -4.13 20.31 -1.14
C GLY A 90 -2.64 20.64 -1.12
N ALA A 91 -1.94 20.13 -0.12
CA ALA A 91 -0.49 20.28 0.01
C ALA A 91 0.17 18.91 -0.02
N VAL A 92 1.25 18.75 -0.79
CA VAL A 92 1.97 17.50 -0.96
C VAL A 92 3.45 17.73 -0.79
N ARG A 93 4.07 16.94 0.09
CA ARG A 93 5.52 16.95 0.29
C ARG A 93 6.08 15.55 0.13
N VAL A 94 7.20 15.46 -0.58
CA VAL A 94 7.95 14.21 -0.78
C VAL A 94 9.43 14.48 -0.47
N ALA A 95 10.03 13.63 0.34
CA ALA A 95 11.41 13.81 0.83
C ALA A 95 11.67 15.21 1.44
N GLY A 96 10.63 15.78 2.10
CA GLY A 96 10.66 17.10 2.70
C GLY A 96 10.49 18.29 1.71
N ARG A 97 10.30 18.01 0.41
CA ARG A 97 10.15 18.99 -0.66
C ARG A 97 8.68 19.15 -1.07
N ASP A 98 8.26 20.38 -1.36
CA ASP A 98 6.93 20.64 -1.90
C ASP A 98 6.86 20.23 -3.37
N VAL A 99 5.89 19.37 -3.70
CA VAL A 99 5.76 18.79 -5.06
C VAL A 99 5.47 19.83 -6.13
N ALA A 100 4.72 20.87 -5.79
CA ALA A 100 4.36 21.92 -6.72
C ALA A 100 5.45 23.00 -6.86
N ALA A 101 6.11 23.36 -5.75
CA ALA A 101 7.10 24.42 -5.73
C ALA A 101 8.51 23.94 -6.11
N GLU A 102 8.86 22.69 -5.79
CA GLU A 102 10.21 22.14 -5.96
C GLU A 102 10.22 20.81 -6.75
N PRO A 103 9.53 20.71 -7.92
CA PRO A 103 9.35 19.42 -8.61
C PRO A 103 10.67 18.77 -9.05
N ASP A 104 11.69 19.54 -9.44
CA ASP A 104 12.99 19.01 -9.81
C ASP A 104 13.73 18.39 -8.63
N ALA A 105 13.63 19.00 -7.45
CA ALA A 105 14.23 18.47 -6.23
C ALA A 105 13.50 17.19 -5.75
N VAL A 106 12.18 17.11 -5.98
CA VAL A 106 11.40 15.90 -5.73
C VAL A 106 11.84 14.81 -6.69
N ARG A 107 11.90 15.06 -8.01
CA ARG A 107 12.34 14.08 -9.03
C ARG A 107 13.74 13.53 -8.76
N ALA A 108 14.65 14.37 -8.25
CA ALA A 108 16.00 13.93 -7.89
C ALA A 108 16.03 13.01 -6.65
N ALA A 109 14.98 13.00 -5.82
CA ALA A 109 14.90 12.23 -4.58
C ALA A 109 14.04 10.96 -4.69
N ILE A 110 13.33 10.78 -5.80
CA ILE A 110 12.38 9.68 -5.97
C ILE A 110 12.81 8.71 -7.05
N GLY A 111 12.35 7.47 -6.91
CA GLY A 111 12.28 6.48 -7.99
C GLY A 111 10.81 6.10 -8.24
N VAL A 112 10.46 5.86 -9.47
CA VAL A 112 9.10 5.46 -9.85
C VAL A 112 9.16 4.28 -10.80
N THR A 113 8.44 3.22 -10.47
CA THR A 113 8.23 2.10 -11.38
C THR A 113 6.72 1.99 -11.62
N GLY A 114 6.31 2.26 -12.85
CA GLY A 114 4.90 2.22 -13.27
C GLY A 114 4.45 0.81 -13.69
N GLN A 115 3.21 0.74 -14.18
CA GLN A 115 2.63 -0.50 -14.73
C GLN A 115 3.40 -1.01 -15.97
N PHE A 116 3.96 -0.10 -16.78
CA PHE A 116 4.73 -0.45 -17.96
C PHE A 116 6.22 -0.40 -17.62
N SER A 117 6.93 -1.47 -18.04
CA SER A 117 8.36 -1.56 -17.84
C SER A 117 9.09 -0.57 -18.76
N ALA A 118 10.05 0.16 -18.20
CA ALA A 118 10.95 1.04 -18.94
C ALA A 118 12.12 0.29 -19.61
N VAL A 119 12.17 -1.04 -19.47
CA VAL A 119 13.23 -1.89 -20.01
C VAL A 119 13.19 -1.91 -21.54
N ASP A 120 14.27 -1.47 -22.16
CA ASP A 120 14.46 -1.64 -23.61
C ASP A 120 14.84 -3.11 -23.92
N GLY A 121 13.96 -3.80 -24.64
CA GLY A 121 14.14 -5.21 -25.01
C GLY A 121 15.30 -5.47 -25.97
N PHE A 122 15.73 -4.47 -26.73
CA PHE A 122 16.85 -4.60 -27.68
C PHE A 122 18.21 -4.51 -26.99
N LEU A 123 18.26 -3.82 -25.86
CA LEU A 123 19.46 -3.71 -25.03
C LEU A 123 19.60 -4.95 -24.12
N THR A 124 20.84 -5.25 -23.77
CA THR A 124 21.14 -6.22 -22.71
C THR A 124 20.75 -5.68 -21.33
N GLY A 125 20.64 -6.52 -20.31
CA GLY A 125 20.39 -6.08 -18.94
C GLY A 125 21.42 -5.04 -18.46
N ARG A 126 22.69 -5.27 -18.76
CA ARG A 126 23.77 -4.33 -18.43
C ARG A 126 23.63 -3.01 -19.18
N GLU A 127 23.33 -3.03 -20.46
CA GLU A 127 23.18 -1.81 -21.26
C GLU A 127 21.99 -0.96 -20.80
N ASN A 128 20.90 -1.57 -20.39
CA ASN A 128 19.78 -0.86 -19.79
C ASN A 128 20.21 -0.06 -18.52
N LEU A 129 20.98 -0.69 -17.63
CA LEU A 129 21.50 -0.02 -16.43
C LEU A 129 22.51 1.08 -16.76
N LEU A 130 23.40 0.84 -17.74
CA LEU A 130 24.36 1.85 -18.19
C LEU A 130 23.67 3.04 -18.87
N LEU A 131 22.60 2.81 -19.63
CA LEU A 131 21.77 3.87 -20.19
C LEU A 131 21.20 4.77 -19.11
N MET A 132 20.67 4.19 -18.02
CA MET A 132 20.18 4.96 -16.87
C MET A 132 21.31 5.75 -16.21
N ALA A 133 22.48 5.13 -16.04
CA ALA A 133 23.66 5.82 -15.46
C ALA A 133 24.10 7.01 -16.32
N ASP A 134 24.08 6.87 -17.65
CA ASP A 134 24.42 7.95 -18.58
C ASP A 134 23.36 9.07 -18.55
N LEU A 135 22.06 8.74 -18.50
CA LEU A 135 20.97 9.72 -18.35
C LEU A 135 21.05 10.50 -17.05
N LEU A 136 21.54 9.87 -15.98
CA LEU A 136 21.78 10.49 -14.68
C LEU A 136 23.16 11.16 -14.58
N HIS A 137 23.90 11.23 -15.67
CA HIS A 137 25.23 11.82 -15.77
C HIS A 137 26.25 11.22 -14.79
N LEU A 138 26.12 9.95 -14.44
CA LEU A 138 27.14 9.23 -13.67
C LEU A 138 28.39 9.03 -14.55
N GLY A 139 29.55 9.29 -14.00
CA GLY A 139 30.79 9.04 -14.72
C GLY A 139 30.94 7.53 -15.06
N ARG A 140 31.55 7.20 -16.20
CA ARG A 140 31.66 5.82 -16.74
C ARG A 140 32.11 4.77 -15.71
N ALA A 141 33.06 5.10 -14.84
CA ALA A 141 33.53 4.17 -13.82
C ALA A 141 32.50 3.94 -12.71
N ALA A 142 31.78 5.00 -12.28
CA ALA A 142 30.70 4.92 -11.30
C ALA A 142 29.52 4.15 -11.89
N GLY A 143 29.08 4.51 -13.09
CA GLY A 143 27.96 3.82 -13.77
C GLY A 143 28.18 2.32 -13.93
N ARG A 144 29.41 1.89 -14.30
CA ARG A 144 29.74 0.46 -14.39
C ARG A 144 29.68 -0.24 -13.03
N ARG A 145 30.24 0.36 -11.97
CA ARG A 145 30.15 -0.23 -10.62
C ARG A 145 28.71 -0.37 -10.16
N THR A 146 27.93 0.70 -10.29
CA THR A 146 26.49 0.67 -9.92
C THR A 146 25.73 -0.37 -10.73
N ALA A 147 26.00 -0.50 -12.04
CA ALA A 147 25.37 -1.52 -12.87
C ALA A 147 25.75 -2.94 -12.41
N ASP A 148 27.02 -3.20 -12.08
CA ASP A 148 27.48 -4.51 -11.60
C ASP A 148 26.85 -4.85 -10.24
N GLU A 149 26.84 -3.91 -9.29
CA GLU A 149 26.23 -4.06 -7.96
C GLU A 149 24.72 -4.34 -8.05
N LEU A 150 24.01 -3.63 -8.94
CA LEU A 150 22.57 -3.83 -9.14
C LEU A 150 22.28 -5.17 -9.84
N LEU A 151 23.07 -5.57 -10.83
CA LEU A 151 22.93 -6.89 -11.47
C LEU A 151 23.11 -8.03 -10.47
N GLU A 152 24.07 -7.91 -9.56
CA GLU A 152 24.29 -8.88 -8.49
C GLU A 152 23.13 -8.88 -7.51
N ARG A 153 22.75 -7.72 -6.97
CA ARG A 153 21.65 -7.57 -6.00
C ARG A 153 20.34 -8.12 -6.50
N PHE A 154 20.04 -7.96 -7.81
CA PHE A 154 18.80 -8.43 -8.43
C PHE A 154 18.91 -9.82 -9.08
N GLU A 155 20.02 -10.56 -8.82
CA GLU A 155 20.26 -11.90 -9.38
C GLU A 155 20.15 -11.96 -10.91
N LEU A 156 20.70 -10.94 -11.60
CA LEU A 156 20.68 -10.82 -13.05
C LEU A 156 22.07 -10.96 -13.69
N THR A 157 23.09 -11.26 -12.90
CA THR A 157 24.50 -11.32 -13.35
C THR A 157 24.71 -12.28 -14.52
N GLU A 158 24.15 -13.50 -14.44
CA GLU A 158 24.29 -14.51 -15.51
C GLU A 158 23.56 -14.10 -16.80
N ALA A 159 22.51 -13.29 -16.67
CA ALA A 159 21.72 -12.82 -17.79
C ALA A 159 22.18 -11.45 -18.32
N ALA A 160 23.11 -10.79 -17.66
CA ALA A 160 23.49 -9.39 -17.88
C ALA A 160 23.87 -9.06 -19.33
N GLY A 161 24.47 -10.00 -20.05
CA GLY A 161 24.90 -9.86 -21.46
C GLY A 161 23.88 -10.32 -22.48
N ARG A 162 22.70 -10.77 -22.08
CA ARG A 162 21.63 -11.19 -23.03
C ARG A 162 20.66 -10.04 -23.29
N PRO A 163 20.07 -9.93 -24.49
CA PRO A 163 18.99 -8.96 -24.74
C PRO A 163 17.83 -9.12 -23.76
N ALA A 164 17.32 -8.02 -23.22
CA ALA A 164 16.25 -8.04 -22.23
C ALA A 164 14.91 -8.57 -22.81
N SER A 165 14.75 -8.59 -24.14
CA SER A 165 13.63 -9.29 -24.80
C SER A 165 13.55 -10.78 -24.44
N THR A 166 14.71 -11.42 -24.13
CA THR A 166 14.80 -12.84 -23.77
C THR A 166 14.56 -13.12 -22.28
N TYR A 167 14.34 -12.09 -21.48
CA TYR A 167 14.10 -12.23 -20.04
C TYR A 167 12.68 -12.71 -19.77
N SER A 168 12.52 -13.50 -18.69
CA SER A 168 11.19 -13.79 -18.16
C SER A 168 10.52 -12.52 -17.62
N GLY A 169 9.20 -12.56 -17.40
CA GLY A 169 8.48 -11.42 -16.81
C GLY A 169 9.07 -10.97 -15.47
N GLY A 170 9.39 -11.93 -14.60
CA GLY A 170 10.04 -11.63 -13.31
C GLY A 170 11.44 -11.04 -13.44
N MET A 171 12.23 -11.50 -14.42
CA MET A 171 13.55 -10.91 -14.71
C MET A 171 13.42 -9.48 -15.25
N LYS A 172 12.46 -9.23 -16.14
CA LYS A 172 12.20 -7.88 -16.65
C LYS A 172 11.79 -6.95 -15.52
N ARG A 173 10.92 -7.40 -14.63
CA ARG A 173 10.49 -6.60 -13.46
C ARG A 173 11.66 -6.30 -12.50
N ARG A 174 12.53 -7.27 -12.24
CA ARG A 174 13.75 -7.05 -11.44
C ARG A 174 14.71 -6.06 -12.10
N LEU A 175 14.89 -6.15 -13.41
CA LEU A 175 15.71 -5.19 -14.16
C LEU A 175 15.12 -3.77 -14.11
N ASP A 176 13.81 -3.62 -14.24
CA ASP A 176 13.08 -2.35 -14.16
C ASP A 176 13.28 -1.66 -12.81
N LEU A 177 13.17 -2.43 -11.71
CA LEU A 177 13.50 -1.94 -10.36
C LEU A 177 14.98 -1.53 -10.25
N ALA A 178 15.89 -2.37 -10.75
CA ALA A 178 17.31 -2.08 -10.72
C ALA A 178 17.64 -0.77 -11.47
N MET A 179 17.02 -0.54 -12.64
CA MET A 179 17.17 0.69 -13.42
C MET A 179 16.76 1.94 -12.60
N THR A 180 15.64 1.85 -11.89
CA THR A 180 15.16 2.96 -11.04
C THR A 180 16.11 3.25 -9.88
N LEU A 181 16.77 2.22 -9.34
CA LEU A 181 17.73 2.36 -8.22
C LEU A 181 19.07 2.96 -8.62
N VAL A 182 19.40 3.09 -9.89
CA VAL A 182 20.61 3.77 -10.36
C VAL A 182 20.68 5.22 -9.82
N ALA A 183 19.52 5.87 -9.64
CA ALA A 183 19.40 7.21 -9.07
C ALA A 183 19.61 7.27 -7.54
N SER A 184 19.71 6.14 -6.84
CA SER A 184 19.76 6.07 -5.37
C SER A 184 18.66 6.87 -4.68
N PRO A 185 17.37 6.61 -4.98
CA PRO A 185 16.25 7.40 -4.48
C PRO A 185 16.08 7.26 -2.96
N ARG A 186 15.54 8.31 -2.32
CA ARG A 186 15.10 8.26 -0.91
C ARG A 186 13.71 7.67 -0.76
N VAL A 187 12.83 7.93 -1.73
CA VAL A 187 11.46 7.42 -1.77
C VAL A 187 11.24 6.68 -3.08
N PHE A 188 10.72 5.47 -2.99
CA PHE A 188 10.48 4.62 -4.14
C PHE A 188 8.97 4.34 -4.28
N PHE A 189 8.38 4.80 -5.37
CA PHE A 189 6.99 4.54 -5.72
C PHE A 189 6.88 3.31 -6.62
N LEU A 190 6.07 2.34 -6.21
CA LEU A 190 5.79 1.10 -6.92
C LEU A 190 4.30 1.02 -7.25
N ASP A 191 3.94 1.20 -8.50
CA ASP A 191 2.54 1.10 -8.92
C ASP A 191 2.22 -0.34 -9.35
N GLU A 192 1.46 -1.05 -8.50
CA GLU A 192 1.05 -2.45 -8.66
C GLU A 192 2.22 -3.39 -9.02
N PRO A 193 3.26 -3.50 -8.17
CA PRO A 193 4.54 -4.12 -8.55
C PRO A 193 4.47 -5.60 -8.87
N THR A 194 3.45 -6.32 -8.39
CA THR A 194 3.33 -7.77 -8.53
C THR A 194 2.22 -8.21 -9.49
N THR A 195 1.53 -7.26 -10.12
CA THR A 195 0.46 -7.58 -11.08
C THR A 195 1.02 -8.39 -12.25
N GLY A 196 0.37 -9.53 -12.53
CA GLY A 196 0.77 -10.45 -13.62
C GLY A 196 1.98 -11.33 -13.32
N LEU A 197 2.52 -11.31 -12.10
CA LEU A 197 3.59 -12.21 -11.68
C LEU A 197 3.01 -13.53 -11.13
N ASP A 198 3.75 -14.61 -11.37
CA ASP A 198 3.50 -15.89 -10.71
C ASP A 198 3.83 -15.82 -9.20
N PRO A 199 3.31 -16.76 -8.36
CA PRO A 199 3.51 -16.71 -6.91
C PRO A 199 4.98 -16.72 -6.46
N ARG A 200 5.88 -17.38 -7.20
CA ARG A 200 7.31 -17.41 -6.89
C ARG A 200 7.94 -16.04 -7.16
N SER A 201 7.67 -15.47 -8.34
CA SER A 201 8.16 -14.16 -8.73
C SER A 201 7.64 -13.06 -7.79
N ARG A 202 6.37 -13.18 -7.32
CA ARG A 202 5.79 -12.27 -6.33
C ARG A 202 6.58 -12.29 -5.01
N ARG A 203 6.87 -13.47 -4.45
CA ARG A 203 7.67 -13.60 -3.22
C ARG A 203 9.08 -13.02 -3.36
N THR A 204 9.73 -13.24 -4.52
CA THR A 204 11.03 -12.63 -4.80
C THR A 204 10.94 -11.11 -4.82
N MET A 205 9.86 -10.55 -5.39
CA MET A 205 9.61 -9.11 -5.40
C MET A 205 9.43 -8.55 -3.99
N TRP A 206 8.68 -9.24 -3.14
CA TRP A 206 8.51 -8.86 -1.73
C TRP A 206 9.83 -8.83 -0.97
N GLN A 207 10.69 -9.82 -1.22
CA GLN A 207 12.03 -9.82 -0.63
C GLN A 207 12.86 -8.60 -1.07
N VAL A 208 12.83 -8.25 -2.35
CA VAL A 208 13.50 -7.05 -2.86
C VAL A 208 12.98 -5.80 -2.15
N VAL A 209 11.66 -5.64 -1.98
CA VAL A 209 11.08 -4.50 -1.27
C VAL A 209 11.59 -4.42 0.17
N ARG A 210 11.63 -5.55 0.90
CA ARG A 210 12.19 -5.58 2.26
C ARG A 210 13.67 -5.17 2.31
N GLU A 211 14.47 -5.62 1.36
CA GLU A 211 15.90 -5.27 1.26
C GLU A 211 16.10 -3.77 0.95
N LEU A 212 15.22 -3.16 0.14
CA LEU A 212 15.25 -1.73 -0.12
C LEU A 212 15.02 -0.92 1.15
N VAL A 213 14.02 -1.30 1.93
CA VAL A 213 13.69 -0.62 3.20
C VAL A 213 14.76 -0.87 4.26
N ALA A 214 15.30 -2.08 4.35
CA ALA A 214 16.46 -2.37 5.22
C ALA A 214 17.70 -1.52 4.85
N GLY A 215 17.82 -1.10 3.57
CA GLY A 215 18.82 -0.15 3.08
C GLY A 215 18.46 1.32 3.32
N GLY A 216 17.36 1.63 4.01
CA GLY A 216 16.94 2.98 4.37
C GLY A 216 16.09 3.71 3.32
N ILE A 217 15.63 3.02 2.27
CA ILE A 217 14.73 3.60 1.26
C ILE A 217 13.29 3.49 1.78
N THR A 218 12.52 4.57 1.68
CA THR A 218 11.08 4.54 1.93
C THR A 218 10.36 4.00 0.70
N VAL A 219 9.49 3.02 0.86
CA VAL A 219 8.71 2.44 -0.23
C VAL A 219 7.25 2.79 -0.08
N VAL A 220 6.66 3.36 -1.13
CA VAL A 220 5.22 3.57 -1.26
C VAL A 220 4.73 2.69 -2.40
N LEU A 221 3.95 1.68 -2.09
CA LEU A 221 3.38 0.80 -3.11
C LEU A 221 1.86 0.98 -3.22
N THR A 222 1.35 0.87 -4.43
CA THR A 222 -0.09 0.70 -4.65
C THR A 222 -0.37 -0.76 -4.90
N THR A 223 -1.48 -1.26 -4.42
CA THR A 223 -1.92 -2.62 -4.68
C THR A 223 -3.44 -2.77 -4.58
N GLN A 224 -3.97 -3.77 -5.25
CA GLN A 224 -5.32 -4.30 -5.05
C GLN A 224 -5.29 -5.65 -4.33
N TYR A 225 -4.09 -6.20 -4.11
CA TYR A 225 -3.89 -7.49 -3.44
C TYR A 225 -3.70 -7.28 -1.95
N LEU A 226 -4.63 -7.83 -1.16
CA LEU A 226 -4.62 -7.66 0.28
C LEU A 226 -3.49 -8.45 0.94
N ASP A 227 -3.15 -9.63 0.40
CA ASP A 227 -2.00 -10.43 0.82
C ASP A 227 -0.66 -9.69 0.67
N GLU A 228 -0.51 -8.87 -0.38
CA GLU A 228 0.68 -8.05 -0.57
C GLU A 228 0.80 -6.94 0.49
N ALA A 229 -0.32 -6.25 0.76
CA ALA A 229 -0.36 -5.22 1.79
C ALA A 229 -0.11 -5.80 3.19
N ASP A 230 -0.67 -6.97 3.49
CA ASP A 230 -0.52 -7.66 4.77
C ASP A 230 0.92 -8.14 5.01
N GLU A 231 1.56 -8.65 3.98
CA GLU A 231 2.90 -9.24 4.08
C GLU A 231 4.02 -8.20 4.10
N LEU A 232 3.82 -7.04 3.43
CA LEU A 232 4.88 -6.06 3.22
C LEU A 232 4.76 -4.81 4.04
N ALA A 233 3.53 -4.32 4.28
CA ALA A 233 3.37 -2.95 4.70
C ALA A 233 3.51 -2.77 6.22
N ASP A 234 4.32 -1.79 6.62
CA ASP A 234 4.32 -1.28 8.00
C ASP A 234 3.03 -0.50 8.29
N ARG A 235 2.51 0.19 7.27
CA ARG A 235 1.23 0.91 7.34
C ARG A 235 0.46 0.78 6.04
N VAL A 236 -0.84 0.69 6.16
CA VAL A 236 -1.80 0.58 5.05
C VAL A 236 -2.77 1.75 5.11
N ALA A 237 -3.08 2.35 3.97
CA ALA A 237 -4.25 3.19 3.80
C ALA A 237 -5.17 2.57 2.75
N VAL A 238 -6.44 2.40 3.09
CA VAL A 238 -7.46 1.88 2.17
C VAL A 238 -8.10 3.06 1.47
N LEU A 239 -7.91 3.12 0.15
CA LEU A 239 -8.48 4.13 -0.74
C LEU A 239 -9.71 3.55 -1.44
N ASP A 240 -10.86 4.19 -1.26
CA ASP A 240 -12.09 3.84 -1.93
C ASP A 240 -12.82 5.10 -2.41
N ALA A 241 -13.28 5.08 -3.66
CA ALA A 241 -13.99 6.21 -4.29
C ALA A 241 -13.30 7.58 -4.05
N GLY A 242 -11.97 7.63 -4.14
CA GLY A 242 -11.16 8.84 -3.99
C GLY A 242 -10.97 9.32 -2.55
N ARG A 243 -11.31 8.53 -1.53
CA ARG A 243 -11.18 8.87 -0.11
C ARG A 243 -10.43 7.79 0.67
N ILE A 244 -9.64 8.18 1.67
CA ILE A 244 -9.09 7.22 2.62
C ILE A 244 -10.20 6.83 3.60
N VAL A 245 -10.62 5.56 3.54
CA VAL A 245 -11.69 5.01 4.38
C VAL A 245 -11.17 4.33 5.63
N ALA A 246 -9.92 3.86 5.61
CA ALA A 246 -9.23 3.32 6.77
C ALA A 246 -7.72 3.52 6.63
N ALA A 247 -7.02 3.71 7.75
CA ALA A 247 -5.56 3.74 7.79
C ALA A 247 -5.04 3.24 9.15
N GLY A 248 -3.89 2.55 9.12
CA GLY A 248 -3.25 1.98 10.31
C GLY A 248 -2.17 0.97 9.94
N THR A 249 -1.62 0.26 10.93
CA THR A 249 -0.87 -0.97 10.66
C THR A 249 -1.83 -2.08 10.25
N PRO A 250 -1.37 -3.14 9.54
CA PRO A 250 -2.23 -4.29 9.23
C PRO A 250 -2.95 -4.83 10.47
N GLU A 251 -2.24 -4.99 11.59
CA GLU A 251 -2.79 -5.51 12.84
C GLU A 251 -3.80 -4.54 13.48
N GLU A 252 -3.58 -3.21 13.40
CA GLU A 252 -4.54 -2.22 13.87
C GLU A 252 -5.84 -2.27 13.08
N LEU A 253 -5.74 -2.46 11.77
CA LEU A 253 -6.90 -2.54 10.88
C LEU A 253 -7.69 -3.82 11.14
N LYS A 254 -7.03 -4.96 11.23
CA LYS A 254 -7.65 -6.27 11.54
C LYS A 254 -8.40 -6.26 12.88
N ARG A 255 -7.84 -5.60 13.91
CA ARG A 255 -8.50 -5.46 15.23
C ARG A 255 -9.75 -4.59 15.24
N ARG A 256 -9.96 -3.73 14.23
CA ARG A 256 -11.16 -2.87 14.14
C ARG A 256 -12.38 -3.61 13.61
N VAL A 257 -12.18 -4.76 12.97
CA VAL A 257 -13.27 -5.53 12.35
C VAL A 257 -13.61 -6.70 13.25
N PRO A 258 -14.85 -6.79 13.77
CA PRO A 258 -15.33 -8.01 14.41
C PRO A 258 -15.48 -9.09 13.35
N GLY A 259 -14.99 -10.29 13.59
CA GLY A 259 -15.11 -11.37 12.60
C GLY A 259 -14.26 -12.59 12.92
N GLY A 260 -13.43 -12.54 13.95
CA GLY A 260 -12.77 -13.73 14.46
C GLY A 260 -13.80 -14.78 14.88
N HIS A 261 -13.60 -16.00 14.46
CA HIS A 261 -14.48 -17.10 14.84
C HIS A 261 -13.71 -18.42 14.86
N VAL A 262 -14.24 -19.35 15.64
CA VAL A 262 -13.80 -20.75 15.63
C VAL A 262 -14.88 -21.55 14.92
N ARG A 263 -14.52 -22.23 13.85
CA ARG A 263 -15.40 -23.18 13.17
C ARG A 263 -15.05 -24.59 13.63
N LEU A 264 -16.08 -25.31 14.07
CA LEU A 264 -15.98 -26.67 14.58
C LEU A 264 -16.79 -27.60 13.68
N TRP A 265 -16.27 -28.76 13.36
CA TRP A 265 -16.96 -29.79 12.60
C TRP A 265 -17.24 -31.00 13.46
N PHE A 266 -18.36 -31.68 13.20
CA PHE A 266 -18.88 -32.81 13.99
C PHE A 266 -19.19 -34.00 13.08
N ALA A 267 -19.07 -35.20 13.63
CA ALA A 267 -19.31 -36.46 12.91
C ALA A 267 -20.75 -36.58 12.41
N ASP A 268 -21.72 -36.11 13.20
CA ASP A 268 -23.13 -36.29 12.93
C ASP A 268 -24.01 -35.18 13.53
N LEU A 269 -25.30 -35.18 13.17
CA LEU A 269 -26.27 -34.23 13.68
C LEU A 269 -26.48 -34.27 15.20
N PRO A 270 -26.51 -35.47 15.87
CA PRO A 270 -26.59 -35.53 17.33
C PRO A 270 -25.45 -34.78 18.04
N ALA A 271 -24.21 -34.93 17.59
CA ALA A 271 -23.07 -34.23 18.13
C ALA A 271 -23.18 -32.69 17.91
N LEU A 272 -23.59 -32.27 16.69
CA LEU A 272 -23.87 -30.88 16.38
C LEU A 272 -25.01 -30.29 17.24
N ASP A 273 -26.09 -31.09 17.49
CA ASP A 273 -27.17 -30.66 18.38
C ASP A 273 -26.69 -30.40 19.80
N ALA A 274 -25.89 -31.34 20.36
CA ALA A 274 -25.30 -31.20 21.68
C ALA A 274 -24.35 -30.01 21.78
N ALA A 275 -23.50 -29.82 20.78
CA ALA A 275 -22.59 -28.65 20.69
C ALA A 275 -23.35 -27.33 20.63
N SER A 276 -24.39 -27.24 19.80
CA SER A 276 -25.22 -26.04 19.66
C SER A 276 -25.98 -25.70 20.93
N ALA A 277 -26.39 -26.70 21.71
CA ALA A 277 -26.99 -26.51 23.02
C ALA A 277 -25.98 -26.04 24.09
N ALA A 278 -24.74 -26.54 24.01
CA ALA A 278 -23.67 -26.16 24.92
C ALA A 278 -23.16 -24.73 24.64
N VAL A 279 -22.97 -24.36 23.37
CA VAL A 279 -22.33 -23.09 22.97
C VAL A 279 -23.38 -22.08 22.49
N ARG A 280 -23.68 -21.07 23.33
CA ARG A 280 -24.66 -20.03 22.99
C ARG A 280 -24.11 -19.00 22.01
N GLY A 281 -24.93 -18.59 21.05
CA GLY A 281 -24.60 -17.51 20.10
C GLY A 281 -23.72 -17.97 18.93
N ALA A 282 -23.62 -19.28 18.73
CA ALA A 282 -22.94 -19.85 17.59
C ALA A 282 -23.91 -19.99 16.41
N ASP A 283 -23.40 -19.78 15.18
CA ASP A 283 -24.11 -20.03 13.94
C ASP A 283 -23.95 -21.51 13.57
N ARG A 284 -25.08 -22.17 13.27
CA ARG A 284 -25.13 -23.58 12.96
C ARG A 284 -25.36 -23.80 11.47
N ASP A 285 -24.64 -24.75 10.90
CA ASP A 285 -24.81 -25.22 9.53
C ASP A 285 -25.00 -26.76 9.52
N ASP A 286 -26.23 -27.20 9.26
CA ASP A 286 -26.59 -28.62 9.21
C ASP A 286 -26.04 -29.35 7.99
N GLN A 287 -25.77 -28.63 6.88
CA GLN A 287 -25.25 -29.26 5.65
C GLN A 287 -23.78 -29.63 5.79
N SER A 288 -23.01 -28.77 6.40
CA SER A 288 -21.57 -29.00 6.64
C SER A 288 -21.28 -29.61 8.02
N LEU A 289 -22.30 -29.95 8.81
CA LEU A 289 -22.19 -30.41 10.18
C LEU A 289 -21.26 -29.53 11.01
N SER A 290 -21.38 -28.22 10.91
CA SER A 290 -20.45 -27.30 11.54
C SER A 290 -21.14 -26.27 12.43
N LEU A 291 -20.38 -25.78 13.41
CA LEU A 291 -20.76 -24.72 14.31
C LEU A 291 -19.73 -23.59 14.24
N THR A 292 -20.14 -22.37 13.93
CA THR A 292 -19.29 -21.20 13.90
C THR A 292 -19.51 -20.39 15.16
N VAL A 293 -18.46 -20.30 16.00
CA VAL A 293 -18.49 -19.61 17.29
C VAL A 293 -17.73 -18.31 17.18
N PRO A 294 -18.38 -17.13 17.35
CA PRO A 294 -17.69 -15.85 17.39
C PRO A 294 -16.62 -15.82 18.49
N GLY A 295 -15.43 -15.31 18.19
CA GLY A 295 -14.32 -15.25 19.12
C GLY A 295 -13.20 -14.36 18.63
N ASP A 296 -12.27 -14.01 19.53
CA ASP A 296 -11.12 -13.16 19.23
C ASP A 296 -9.89 -13.95 18.70
N GLY A 297 -10.05 -15.28 18.51
CA GLY A 297 -8.96 -16.17 18.10
C GLY A 297 -7.87 -16.39 19.15
N SER A 298 -8.04 -15.85 20.38
CA SER A 298 -7.06 -16.04 21.44
C SER A 298 -7.04 -17.46 21.97
N VAL A 299 -5.87 -17.90 22.42
CA VAL A 299 -5.69 -19.24 23.04
C VAL A 299 -6.57 -19.39 24.27
N SER A 300 -6.84 -18.31 25.02
CA SER A 300 -7.72 -18.33 26.20
C SER A 300 -9.17 -18.58 25.79
N SER A 301 -9.68 -17.90 24.79
CA SER A 301 -11.04 -18.08 24.26
C SER A 301 -11.23 -19.48 23.68
N LEU A 302 -10.24 -19.97 22.90
CA LEU A 302 -10.27 -21.31 22.38
C LEU A 302 -10.30 -22.38 23.47
N ARG A 303 -9.45 -22.23 24.49
CA ARG A 303 -9.43 -23.18 25.64
C ARG A 303 -10.76 -23.20 26.36
N ALA A 304 -11.34 -22.01 26.63
CA ALA A 304 -12.64 -21.91 27.27
C ALA A 304 -13.76 -22.59 26.47
N LEU A 305 -13.72 -22.47 25.14
CA LEU A 305 -14.66 -23.12 24.22
C LEU A 305 -14.51 -24.65 24.27
N LEU A 306 -13.28 -25.17 24.18
CA LEU A 306 -13.01 -26.60 24.27
C LEU A 306 -13.40 -27.17 25.64
N ASP A 307 -13.06 -26.50 26.75
CA ASP A 307 -13.49 -26.89 28.10
C ASP A 307 -15.03 -26.92 28.25
N GLN A 308 -15.75 -26.10 27.49
CA GLN A 308 -17.22 -26.08 27.49
C GLN A 308 -17.81 -27.29 26.75
N LEU A 309 -17.21 -27.68 25.62
CA LEU A 309 -17.58 -28.86 24.84
C LEU A 309 -17.25 -30.16 25.57
N ASP A 310 -16.07 -30.22 26.23
CA ASP A 310 -15.65 -31.36 27.07
C ASP A 310 -16.64 -31.62 28.20
N ARG A 311 -17.11 -30.55 28.88
CA ARG A 311 -18.15 -30.69 29.95
C ARG A 311 -19.50 -31.17 29.42
N ALA A 312 -19.78 -30.90 28.14
CA ALA A 312 -20.98 -31.38 27.48
C ALA A 312 -20.82 -32.78 26.85
N GLU A 313 -19.66 -33.40 27.04
CA GLU A 313 -19.28 -34.70 26.46
C GLU A 313 -19.43 -34.73 24.92
N VAL A 314 -19.12 -33.59 24.26
CA VAL A 314 -19.20 -33.42 22.80
C VAL A 314 -17.82 -33.56 22.20
N GLU A 315 -17.67 -34.55 21.32
CA GLU A 315 -16.46 -34.79 20.54
C GLU A 315 -16.46 -33.89 19.28
N VAL A 316 -15.33 -33.22 19.02
CA VAL A 316 -15.12 -32.34 17.86
C VAL A 316 -14.20 -33.07 16.89
N ASP A 317 -14.63 -33.25 15.63
CA ASP A 317 -13.84 -33.94 14.60
C ASP A 317 -12.70 -33.07 14.09
N ASP A 318 -12.99 -31.79 13.83
CA ASP A 318 -12.00 -30.84 13.31
C ASP A 318 -12.33 -29.42 13.78
N LEU A 319 -11.33 -28.56 13.81
CA LEU A 319 -11.49 -27.15 14.13
C LEU A 319 -10.61 -26.26 13.25
N ALA A 320 -11.14 -25.09 12.90
CA ALA A 320 -10.39 -24.03 12.28
C ALA A 320 -10.61 -22.71 13.03
N ILE A 321 -9.53 -21.97 13.23
CA ILE A 321 -9.60 -20.63 13.79
C ILE A 321 -9.48 -19.64 12.63
N HIS A 322 -10.51 -18.82 12.46
CA HIS A 322 -10.45 -17.67 11.58
C HIS A 322 -10.12 -16.42 12.40
N THR A 323 -9.00 -15.81 12.11
CA THR A 323 -8.66 -14.48 12.60
C THR A 323 -8.93 -13.48 11.50
N PRO A 324 -9.50 -12.29 11.80
CA PRO A 324 -9.76 -11.29 10.78
C PRO A 324 -8.51 -11.00 9.96
N ASP A 325 -8.65 -10.95 8.66
CA ASP A 325 -7.64 -10.60 7.69
C ASP A 325 -7.92 -9.23 7.05
N LEU A 326 -7.06 -8.76 6.14
CA LEU A 326 -7.29 -7.51 5.45
C LEU A 326 -8.47 -7.58 4.46
N ASP A 327 -8.88 -8.80 4.01
CA ASP A 327 -10.09 -8.98 3.21
C ASP A 327 -11.32 -8.58 4.03
N ASP A 328 -11.42 -9.06 5.28
CA ASP A 328 -12.51 -8.71 6.19
C ASP A 328 -12.55 -7.20 6.47
N VAL A 329 -11.37 -6.58 6.66
CA VAL A 329 -11.26 -5.12 6.82
C VAL A 329 -11.78 -4.40 5.58
N PHE A 330 -11.33 -4.81 4.40
CA PHE A 330 -11.70 -4.19 3.14
C PHE A 330 -13.21 -4.24 2.92
N PHE A 331 -13.84 -5.41 3.09
CA PHE A 331 -15.29 -5.56 2.96
C PHE A 331 -16.07 -4.75 4.00
N ALA A 332 -15.57 -4.68 5.23
CA ALA A 332 -16.23 -3.91 6.30
C ALA A 332 -16.23 -2.40 6.01
N VAL A 333 -15.13 -1.85 5.46
CA VAL A 333 -14.98 -0.40 5.27
C VAL A 333 -15.52 0.09 3.92
N THR A 334 -15.55 -0.77 2.88
CA THR A 334 -16.08 -0.41 1.55
C THR A 334 -17.56 -0.75 1.37
N GLY A 335 -18.18 -1.46 2.34
CA GLY A 335 -19.58 -1.86 2.27
C GLY A 335 -19.89 -2.95 1.23
N THR A 336 -18.90 -3.50 0.58
CA THR A 336 -19.02 -4.58 -0.39
C THR A 336 -19.17 -5.89 0.38
N ARG A 337 -20.35 -6.54 0.38
CA ARG A 337 -20.52 -7.87 0.98
C ARG A 337 -19.70 -8.90 0.22
N LYS A 338 -19.05 -9.84 0.92
CA LYS A 338 -18.52 -11.08 0.32
C LYS A 338 -19.68 -11.70 -0.49
N GLY A 339 -19.59 -11.63 -1.83
CA GLY A 339 -20.49 -12.36 -2.69
C GLY A 339 -20.31 -13.83 -2.35
N GLY A 340 -21.40 -14.50 -1.91
CA GLY A 340 -21.38 -15.93 -1.67
C GLY A 340 -20.87 -16.62 -2.95
N GLN A 341 -19.81 -17.38 -2.81
CA GLN A 341 -19.47 -18.38 -3.82
C GLN A 341 -20.59 -19.43 -3.75
N GLU A 342 -21.49 -19.41 -4.75
CA GLU A 342 -22.31 -20.55 -5.12
C GLU A 342 -21.45 -21.67 -5.71
#